data_4779e3b173cf5aa523670d9a0549080d
#
_entry.id   4779e3b173cf5aa523670d9a0549080d
#
_cell.length_a   1.000
_cell.length_b   1.000
_cell.length_c   1.000
_cell.angle_alpha   90.00
_cell.angle_beta   90.00
_cell.angle_gamma   90.00
#
_symmetry.space_group_name_H-M   'P 1'
#
loop_
_entity.id
_entity.type
_entity.pdbx_description
1 polymer ?
#
loop_
_entity_poly.entity_id
_entity_poly.type
_entity_poly.pdbx_seq_one_letter_code
_entity_poly.pdbx_strand_id
1 'polypeptide(L)'
;MKKLLILTAIIEGLTGTILFADPSIVVRLLLGSEISGAGFLMSRFAGIVLISFGVACWPDHNMMRAFVGMLTYNLLVMLYLAYVGVSGTAGILLWPAVAVHAVLSVLLLRAWWKERQTPEVSKQNNPGSESVKAHA
;
A
#
# COMPACT_ATOMS: atom_id res chain seq x y z
N MET A 1 -5.21 2.03 11.95
CA MET A 1 -4.95 2.32 10.52
C MET A 1 -3.67 3.12 10.26
N LYS A 2 -3.42 4.24 10.95
CA LYS A 2 -2.29 5.15 10.65
C LYS A 2 -0.91 4.46 10.58
N LYS A 3 -0.57 3.64 11.58
CA LYS A 3 0.72 2.93 11.62
C LYS A 3 0.91 1.97 10.44
N LEU A 4 -0.16 1.31 9.99
CA LEU A 4 -0.10 0.38 8.87
C LEU A 4 0.10 1.12 7.54
N LEU A 5 -0.56 2.26 7.34
CA LEU A 5 -0.33 3.12 6.17
C LEU A 5 1.11 3.64 6.10
N ILE A 6 1.66 4.08 7.23
CA ILE A 6 3.07 4.51 7.30
C ILE A 6 4.00 3.35 6.90
N LEU A 7 3.77 2.17 7.46
CA LEU A 7 4.60 1.00 7.15
C LEU A 7 4.55 0.65 5.66
N THR A 8 3.36 0.57 5.08
CA THR A 8 3.21 0.27 3.64
C THR A 8 3.81 1.37 2.76
N ALA A 9 3.59 2.65 3.08
CA ALA A 9 4.17 3.77 2.35
C ALA A 9 5.71 3.75 2.36
N ILE A 10 6.32 3.38 3.49
CA ILE A 10 7.78 3.23 3.61
C ILE A 10 8.26 2.07 2.73
N ILE A 11 7.60 0.91 2.79
CA ILE A 11 7.96 -0.26 1.97
C ILE A 11 7.92 0.10 0.49
N GLU A 12 6.85 0.74 0.02
CA GLU A 12 6.70 1.15 -1.38
C GLU A 12 7.74 2.20 -1.78
N GLY A 13 7.98 3.20 -0.93
CA GLY A 13 9.01 4.22 -1.17
C GLY A 13 10.42 3.64 -1.27
N LEU A 14 10.78 2.70 -0.41
CA LEU A 14 12.06 2.00 -0.45
C LEU A 14 12.19 1.14 -1.70
N THR A 15 11.16 0.34 -2.02
CA THR A 15 11.12 -0.48 -3.24
C THR A 15 11.26 0.41 -4.48
N GLY A 16 10.52 1.52 -4.53
CA GLY A 16 10.62 2.50 -5.60
C GLY A 16 12.01 3.11 -5.74
N THR A 17 12.67 3.43 -4.61
CA THR A 17 14.03 3.98 -4.60
C THR A 17 15.03 2.99 -5.15
N ILE A 18 14.96 1.71 -4.75
CA ILE A 18 15.85 0.66 -5.27
C ILE A 18 15.58 0.46 -6.77
N LEU A 19 14.31 0.40 -7.18
CA LEU A 19 13.92 0.22 -8.58
C LEU A 19 14.36 1.39 -9.46
N PHE A 20 14.39 2.61 -8.94
CA PHE A 20 14.92 3.77 -9.65
C PHE A 20 16.44 3.76 -9.74
N ALA A 21 17.13 3.44 -8.65
CA ALA A 21 18.60 3.45 -8.59
C ALA A 21 19.22 2.31 -9.42
N ASP A 22 18.77 1.08 -9.19
CA ASP A 22 19.23 -0.11 -9.90
C ASP A 22 18.06 -1.05 -10.27
N PRO A 23 17.39 -0.78 -11.40
CA PRO A 23 16.31 -1.63 -11.89
C PRO A 23 16.74 -3.09 -12.14
N SER A 24 18.00 -3.30 -12.53
CA SER A 24 18.50 -4.62 -12.92
C SER A 24 18.47 -5.61 -11.74
N ILE A 25 18.83 -5.14 -10.56
CA ILE A 25 18.76 -5.95 -9.34
C ILE A 25 17.32 -6.40 -9.07
N VAL A 26 16.38 -5.43 -9.06
CA VAL A 26 14.98 -5.72 -8.73
C VAL A 26 14.36 -6.67 -9.74
N VAL A 27 14.55 -6.40 -11.04
CA VAL A 27 13.96 -7.23 -12.10
C VAL A 27 14.57 -8.64 -12.09
N ARG A 28 15.88 -8.77 -11.94
CA ARG A 28 16.52 -10.09 -11.85
C ARG A 28 16.04 -10.89 -10.64
N LEU A 29 15.88 -10.25 -9.49
CA LEU A 29 15.41 -10.91 -8.28
C LEU A 29 13.90 -11.27 -8.35
N LEU A 30 13.09 -10.41 -8.99
CA LEU A 30 11.65 -10.64 -9.11
C LEU A 30 11.31 -11.57 -10.27
N LEU A 31 11.85 -11.31 -11.45
CA LEU A 31 11.46 -11.99 -12.70
C LEU A 31 12.49 -13.03 -13.17
N GLY A 32 13.67 -13.11 -12.54
CA GLY A 32 14.72 -14.05 -12.92
C GLY A 32 15.36 -13.75 -14.28
N SER A 33 15.14 -12.57 -14.85
CA SER A 33 15.61 -12.18 -16.19
C SER A 33 16.39 -10.87 -16.13
N GLU A 34 17.24 -10.66 -17.14
CA GLU A 34 17.94 -9.40 -17.33
C GLU A 34 17.07 -8.42 -18.14
N ILE A 35 17.21 -7.13 -17.86
CA ILE A 35 16.52 -6.07 -18.59
C ILE A 35 17.52 -5.21 -19.35
N SER A 36 17.07 -4.70 -20.50
CA SER A 36 17.84 -3.77 -21.32
C SER A 36 16.91 -2.79 -22.05
N GLY A 37 17.47 -1.75 -22.63
CA GLY A 37 16.74 -0.82 -23.49
C GLY A 37 15.52 -0.20 -22.81
N ALA A 38 14.38 -0.29 -23.46
CA ALA A 38 13.12 0.30 -22.98
C ALA A 38 12.66 -0.28 -21.62
N GLY A 39 12.93 -1.55 -21.35
CA GLY A 39 12.58 -2.17 -20.05
C GLY A 39 13.28 -1.48 -18.87
N PHE A 40 14.53 -1.12 -19.04
CA PHE A 40 15.31 -0.39 -18.04
C PHE A 40 14.72 1.00 -17.73
N LEU A 41 14.35 1.74 -18.78
CA LEU A 41 13.73 3.06 -18.63
C LEU A 41 12.34 2.96 -17.96
N MET A 42 11.52 1.99 -18.36
CA MET A 42 10.20 1.76 -17.77
C MET A 42 10.30 1.37 -16.30
N SER A 43 11.28 0.57 -15.92
CA SER A 43 11.50 0.19 -14.52
C SER A 43 11.89 1.40 -13.66
N ARG A 44 12.73 2.29 -14.14
CA ARG A 44 13.03 3.56 -13.47
C ARG A 44 11.81 4.45 -13.33
N PHE A 45 11.00 4.56 -14.38
CA PHE A 45 9.74 5.29 -14.34
C PHE A 45 8.79 4.69 -13.28
N ALA A 46 8.67 3.36 -13.24
CA ALA A 46 7.89 2.68 -12.21
C ALA A 46 8.43 2.97 -10.79
N GLY A 47 9.75 3.06 -10.61
CA GLY A 47 10.37 3.47 -9.35
C GLY A 47 9.93 4.87 -8.91
N ILE A 48 9.91 5.85 -9.82
CA ILE A 48 9.42 7.21 -9.54
C ILE A 48 7.94 7.18 -9.13
N VAL A 49 7.11 6.41 -9.83
CA VAL A 49 5.69 6.26 -9.53
C VAL A 49 5.48 5.67 -8.13
N LEU A 50 6.25 4.65 -7.75
CA LEU A 50 6.18 4.04 -6.41
C LEU A 50 6.57 5.01 -5.29
N ILE A 51 7.64 5.78 -5.48
CA ILE A 51 8.04 6.83 -4.53
C ILE A 51 6.92 7.85 -4.37
N SER A 52 6.38 8.34 -5.48
CA SER A 52 5.31 9.34 -5.50
C SER A 52 4.03 8.80 -4.84
N PHE A 53 3.71 7.52 -5.09
CA PHE A 53 2.58 6.84 -4.47
C PHE A 53 2.77 6.66 -2.96
N GLY A 54 3.96 6.28 -2.50
CA GLY A 54 4.30 6.22 -1.08
C GLY A 54 4.10 7.56 -0.37
N VAL A 55 4.52 8.66 -1.01
CA VAL A 55 4.30 10.03 -0.51
C VAL A 55 2.81 10.38 -0.50
N ALA A 56 2.07 10.10 -1.59
CA ALA A 56 0.64 10.39 -1.71
C ALA A 56 -0.21 9.61 -0.70
N CYS A 57 0.21 8.40 -0.33
CA CYS A 57 -0.46 7.57 0.67
C CYS A 57 0.01 7.85 2.10
N TRP A 58 0.86 8.86 2.32
CA TRP A 58 1.23 9.28 3.67
C TRP A 58 -0.01 9.73 4.45
N PRO A 59 -0.19 9.27 5.71
CA PRO A 59 -1.41 9.55 6.46
C PRO A 59 -1.54 11.02 6.83
N ASP A 60 -2.47 11.71 6.18
CA ASP A 60 -2.91 13.07 6.42
C ASP A 60 -4.43 13.12 6.66
N HIS A 61 -5.05 14.29 6.53
CA HIS A 61 -6.49 14.53 6.74
C HIS A 61 -7.43 13.61 5.94
N ASN A 62 -6.98 13.10 4.78
CA ASN A 62 -7.75 12.19 3.92
C ASN A 62 -7.34 10.71 4.06
N MET A 63 -7.14 10.23 5.27
CA MET A 63 -6.68 8.85 5.54
C MET A 63 -7.48 7.76 4.81
N MET A 64 -8.79 7.95 4.61
CA MET A 64 -9.63 6.97 3.92
C MET A 64 -9.24 6.81 2.44
N ARG A 65 -8.94 7.89 1.74
CA ARG A 65 -8.51 7.84 0.33
C ARG A 65 -7.15 7.17 0.18
N ALA A 66 -6.19 7.55 1.01
CA ALA A 66 -4.87 6.93 1.06
C ALA A 66 -4.98 5.43 1.35
N PHE A 67 -5.87 5.05 2.26
CA PHE A 67 -6.12 3.68 2.64
C PHE A 67 -6.70 2.85 1.48
N VAL A 68 -7.75 3.34 0.82
CA VAL A 68 -8.36 2.67 -0.34
C VAL A 68 -7.33 2.54 -1.48
N GLY A 69 -6.58 3.61 -1.76
CA GLY A 69 -5.51 3.59 -2.77
C GLY A 69 -4.46 2.50 -2.47
N MET A 70 -3.96 2.45 -1.24
CA MET A 70 -2.96 1.48 -0.82
C MET A 70 -3.49 0.03 -0.85
N LEU A 71 -4.74 -0.19 -0.42
CA LEU A 71 -5.37 -1.51 -0.49
C LEU A 71 -5.53 -1.97 -1.95
N THR A 72 -6.05 -1.11 -2.81
CA THR A 72 -6.24 -1.41 -4.24
C THR A 72 -4.90 -1.74 -4.90
N TYR A 73 -3.88 -0.93 -4.64
CA TYR A 73 -2.54 -1.16 -5.17
C TYR A 73 -1.98 -2.51 -4.74
N ASN A 74 -1.97 -2.81 -3.44
CA ASN A 74 -1.43 -4.07 -2.92
C ASN A 74 -2.17 -5.29 -3.49
N LEU A 75 -3.49 -5.21 -3.65
CA LEU A 75 -4.29 -6.29 -4.21
C LEU A 75 -3.96 -6.51 -5.70
N LEU A 76 -3.88 -5.44 -6.49
CA LEU A 76 -3.56 -5.53 -7.91
C LEU A 76 -2.13 -6.05 -8.14
N VAL A 77 -1.16 -5.57 -7.37
CA VAL A 77 0.23 -6.05 -7.47
C VAL A 77 0.32 -7.52 -7.07
N MET A 78 -0.34 -7.94 -5.99
CA MET A 78 -0.40 -9.35 -5.59
C MET A 78 -0.92 -10.23 -6.73
N LEU A 79 -2.05 -9.86 -7.34
CA LEU A 79 -2.66 -10.62 -8.44
C LEU A 79 -1.74 -10.66 -9.67
N TYR A 80 -1.13 -9.53 -10.01
CA TYR A 80 -0.23 -9.45 -11.17
C TYR A 80 1.03 -10.29 -10.95
N LEU A 81 1.68 -10.17 -9.80
CA LEU A 81 2.88 -10.97 -9.49
C LEU A 81 2.57 -12.47 -9.42
N ALA A 82 1.41 -12.86 -8.85
CA ALA A 82 0.97 -14.24 -8.85
C ALA A 82 0.76 -14.78 -10.28
N TYR A 83 0.14 -13.98 -11.15
CA TYR A 83 -0.02 -14.32 -12.57
C TYR A 83 1.34 -14.52 -13.27
N VAL A 84 2.28 -13.59 -13.06
CA VAL A 84 3.64 -13.69 -13.60
C VAL A 84 4.35 -14.95 -13.09
N GLY A 85 4.19 -15.27 -11.80
CA GLY A 85 4.79 -16.45 -11.19
C GLY A 85 4.29 -17.77 -11.79
N VAL A 86 2.99 -17.89 -12.06
CA VAL A 86 2.42 -19.11 -12.71
C VAL A 86 2.71 -19.16 -14.22
N SER A 87 3.03 -18.03 -14.84
CA SER A 87 3.40 -17.95 -16.26
C SER A 87 4.84 -18.43 -16.55
N GLY A 88 5.59 -18.82 -15.53
CA GLY A 88 6.92 -19.44 -15.68
C GLY A 88 8.11 -18.45 -15.62
N THR A 89 7.88 -17.17 -15.45
CA THR A 89 8.93 -16.15 -15.22
C THR A 89 8.98 -15.79 -13.75
N ALA A 90 9.80 -16.49 -12.97
CA ALA A 90 9.87 -16.26 -11.52
C ALA A 90 11.32 -16.15 -11.05
N GLY A 91 11.70 -14.98 -10.53
CA GLY A 91 12.90 -14.79 -9.75
C GLY A 91 12.71 -15.26 -8.30
N ILE A 92 13.80 -15.30 -7.55
CA ILE A 92 13.81 -15.80 -6.17
C ILE A 92 12.93 -14.97 -5.21
N LEU A 93 12.74 -13.67 -5.48
CA LEU A 93 11.92 -12.77 -4.65
C LEU A 93 10.47 -12.65 -5.11
N LEU A 94 10.07 -13.27 -6.22
CA LEU A 94 8.71 -13.11 -6.73
C LEU A 94 7.66 -13.65 -5.74
N TRP A 95 7.82 -14.88 -5.27
CA TRP A 95 6.89 -15.49 -4.31
C TRP A 95 6.90 -14.81 -2.93
N PRO A 96 8.07 -14.45 -2.34
CA PRO A 96 8.10 -13.57 -1.18
C PRO A 96 7.36 -12.25 -1.38
N ALA A 97 7.50 -11.59 -2.54
CA ALA A 97 6.79 -10.34 -2.84
C ALA A 97 5.26 -10.57 -2.90
N VAL A 98 4.79 -11.63 -3.57
CA VAL A 98 3.36 -12.01 -3.55
C VAL A 98 2.86 -12.18 -2.12
N ALA A 99 3.61 -12.90 -1.27
CA ALA A 99 3.24 -13.11 0.12
C ALA A 99 3.16 -11.80 0.92
N VAL A 100 4.12 -10.89 0.75
CA VAL A 100 4.12 -9.56 1.41
C VAL A 100 2.88 -8.77 1.01
N HIS A 101 2.58 -8.63 -0.30
CA HIS A 101 1.41 -7.89 -0.76
C HIS A 101 0.09 -8.55 -0.32
N ALA A 102 0.02 -9.89 -0.25
CA ALA A 102 -1.13 -10.61 0.28
C ALA A 102 -1.36 -10.30 1.77
N VAL A 103 -0.30 -10.37 2.59
CA VAL A 103 -0.37 -10.06 4.02
C VAL A 103 -0.77 -8.60 4.23
N LEU A 104 -0.17 -7.66 3.50
CA LEU A 104 -0.52 -6.24 3.59
C LEU A 104 -1.98 -6.00 3.19
N SER A 105 -2.48 -6.64 2.14
CA SER A 105 -3.88 -6.54 1.72
C SER A 105 -4.83 -7.04 2.81
N VAL A 106 -4.53 -8.19 3.44
CA VAL A 106 -5.34 -8.74 4.53
C VAL A 106 -5.31 -7.83 5.76
N LEU A 107 -4.13 -7.31 6.14
CA LEU A 107 -4.00 -6.41 7.29
C LEU A 107 -4.74 -5.08 7.06
N LEU A 108 -4.64 -4.51 5.86
CA LEU A 108 -5.39 -3.33 5.47
C LEU A 108 -6.89 -3.61 5.53
N LEU A 109 -7.37 -4.70 4.94
CA LEU A 109 -8.79 -5.05 4.95
C LEU A 109 -9.34 -5.24 6.38
N ARG A 110 -8.59 -5.94 7.24
CA ARG A 110 -8.95 -6.09 8.66
C ARG A 110 -9.00 -4.77 9.41
N ALA A 111 -8.03 -3.88 9.15
CA ALA A 111 -8.01 -2.56 9.76
C ALA A 111 -9.24 -1.73 9.34
N TRP A 112 -9.65 -1.82 8.09
CA TRP A 112 -10.83 -1.16 7.57
C TRP A 112 -12.13 -1.68 8.18
N TRP A 113 -12.29 -3.01 8.29
CA TRP A 113 -13.46 -3.61 8.91
C TRP A 113 -13.57 -3.25 10.39
N LYS A 114 -12.47 -3.28 11.13
CA LYS A 114 -12.46 -2.91 12.55
C LYS A 114 -12.93 -1.47 12.77
N GLU A 115 -12.56 -0.54 11.91
CA GLU A 115 -12.95 0.86 12.04
C GLU A 115 -14.41 1.11 11.67
N ARG A 116 -14.97 0.32 10.74
CA ARG A 116 -16.40 0.36 10.42
C ARG A 116 -17.28 -0.24 11.55
N GLN A 117 -16.72 -1.13 12.35
CA GLN A 117 -17.44 -1.80 13.45
C GLN A 117 -17.36 -1.03 14.77
N THR A 118 -16.66 0.10 14.84
CA THR A 118 -16.63 0.97 16.02
C THR A 118 -17.68 2.07 15.83
N PRO A 119 -18.99 1.83 16.08
CA PRO A 119 -20.01 2.85 15.94
C PRO A 119 -20.05 3.68 17.23
N GLU A 120 -20.08 4.97 17.13
CA GLU A 120 -20.75 6.05 17.90
C GLU A 120 -21.23 5.78 19.35
N VAL A 121 -20.62 4.88 20.09
CA VAL A 121 -20.94 4.74 21.54
C VAL A 121 -20.52 6.00 22.32
N SER A 122 -19.65 6.82 21.74
CA SER A 122 -19.15 8.04 22.41
C SER A 122 -20.12 9.23 22.36
N LYS A 123 -21.10 9.26 21.44
CA LYS A 123 -22.08 10.37 21.37
C LYS A 123 -23.27 10.20 22.30
N GLN A 124 -23.57 8.98 22.73
CA GLN A 124 -24.74 8.68 23.52
C GLN A 124 -24.54 8.88 25.04
N ASN A 125 -23.31 9.05 25.52
CA ASN A 125 -23.01 9.20 26.94
C ASN A 125 -22.91 10.66 27.43
N ASN A 126 -23.26 11.67 26.60
CA ASN A 126 -23.35 13.05 27.08
C ASN A 126 -24.62 13.77 26.61
N PRO A 127 -25.83 13.37 27.13
CA PRO A 127 -27.08 14.08 26.81
C PRO A 127 -27.20 15.42 27.53
N GLY A 128 -26.21 15.80 28.34
CA GLY A 128 -26.32 16.96 29.25
C GLY A 128 -25.72 18.28 28.78
N SER A 129 -25.05 18.31 27.61
CA SER A 129 -24.36 19.55 27.19
C SER A 129 -25.16 20.51 26.30
N GLU A 130 -26.34 20.11 25.82
CA GLU A 130 -27.17 20.96 24.97
C GLU A 130 -28.19 21.80 25.77
N SER A 131 -28.50 21.47 27.00
CA SER A 131 -29.49 22.23 27.81
C SER A 131 -28.97 23.52 28.45
N VAL A 132 -27.64 23.72 28.47
CA VAL A 132 -27.04 24.92 29.12
C VAL A 132 -26.92 26.13 28.17
N LYS A 133 -27.05 25.94 26.85
CA LYS A 133 -26.97 27.06 25.90
C LYS A 133 -28.31 27.70 25.49
N ALA A 134 -29.43 27.25 26.02
CA ALA A 134 -30.76 27.79 25.68
C ALA A 134 -31.26 28.85 26.67
N HIS A 135 -30.52 29.21 27.72
CA HIS A 135 -30.93 30.20 28.72
C HIS A 135 -29.82 31.23 29.05
N ALA A 136 -29.07 31.73 28.05
CA ALA A 136 -28.20 32.86 28.25
C ALA A 136 -28.44 33.90 27.13
#